data_47394c76f623d8c09491017821a99010
#
_entry.id   47394c76f623d8c09491017821a99010
#
_cell.length_a   1.000
_cell.length_b   1.000
_cell.length_c   1.000
_cell.angle_alpha   90.00
_cell.angle_beta   90.00
_cell.angle_gamma   90.00
#
_symmetry.space_group_name_H-M   'P 1'
#
loop_
_entity.id
_entity.type
_entity.pdbx_description
1 polymer ?
#
loop_
_entity_poly.entity_id
_entity_poly.type
_entity_poly.pdbx_seq_one_letter_code
_entity_poly.pdbx_strand_id
1 'polypeptide(L)'
;MPFVKPSNKILVGGTPLSEELLTEGASVKPGLFVKKGSGDHQVGLAGDKARNVLGVVDYDARYPIADAFPDKHPVRVLKGNIVVVCTLKSGQNVAKGARLMAAANGELQEIMTQVVDESGTGSYTLYFDLLVGYAEESVDASGGAKSIMVRLVI
;
A
#
# COMPACT_ATOMS: atom_id res chain seq x y z
N MET A 1 20.57 12.86 -3.98
CA MET A 1 19.83 13.47 -2.85
C MET A 1 18.84 12.45 -2.32
N PRO A 2 18.81 12.19 -1.03
CA PRO A 2 17.78 11.34 -0.46
C PRO A 2 16.41 12.02 -0.57
N PHE A 3 15.36 11.22 -0.72
CA PHE A 3 14.00 11.73 -0.65
C PHE A 3 13.68 12.20 0.77
N VAL A 4 12.94 13.30 0.87
CA VAL A 4 12.45 13.85 2.14
C VAL A 4 10.97 13.51 2.27
N LYS A 5 10.60 12.85 3.35
CA LYS A 5 9.21 12.42 3.58
C LYS A 5 8.34 13.64 3.89
N PRO A 6 7.35 13.95 3.03
CA PRO A 6 6.41 15.04 3.30
C PRO A 6 5.38 14.64 4.35
N SER A 7 4.81 15.62 5.02
CA SER A 7 3.73 15.40 6.00
C SER A 7 2.33 15.58 5.43
N ASN A 8 2.20 16.13 4.23
CA ASN A 8 0.92 16.56 3.68
C ASN A 8 0.69 16.18 2.21
N LYS A 9 1.37 15.16 1.72
CA LYS A 9 1.15 14.60 0.39
C LYS A 9 1.64 13.17 0.33
N ILE A 10 1.20 12.44 -0.69
CA ILE A 10 1.52 11.01 -0.88
C ILE A 10 2.68 10.86 -1.87
N LEU A 11 2.61 11.52 -3.02
CA LEU A 11 3.67 11.42 -4.03
C LEU A 11 4.91 12.19 -3.58
N VAL A 12 6.05 11.50 -3.53
CA VAL A 12 7.35 12.08 -3.18
C VAL A 12 8.20 12.33 -4.42
N GLY A 13 8.22 11.37 -5.34
CA GLY A 13 9.02 11.48 -6.56
C GLY A 13 8.54 10.56 -7.67
N GLY A 14 8.93 10.89 -8.88
CA GLY A 14 8.55 10.16 -10.08
C GLY A 14 7.28 10.70 -10.74
N THR A 15 6.97 10.16 -11.92
CA THR A 15 5.76 10.50 -12.69
C THR A 15 4.79 9.31 -12.61
N PRO A 16 3.70 9.43 -11.85
CA PRO A 16 2.76 8.33 -11.69
C PRO A 16 1.89 8.13 -12.92
N LEU A 17 1.51 6.89 -13.15
CA LEU A 17 0.27 6.59 -13.82
C LEU A 17 -0.86 6.74 -12.80
N SER A 18 -1.92 7.42 -13.15
CA SER A 18 -3.04 7.64 -12.24
C SER A 18 -4.36 7.29 -12.90
N GLU A 19 -5.24 6.73 -12.10
CA GLU A 19 -6.59 6.37 -12.50
C GLU A 19 -7.56 6.91 -11.47
N GLU A 20 -8.66 7.50 -11.91
CA GLU A 20 -9.71 7.97 -11.01
C GLU A 20 -10.76 6.89 -10.84
N LEU A 21 -10.96 6.47 -9.61
CA LEU A 21 -11.89 5.39 -9.24
C LEU A 21 -12.75 5.86 -8.05
N LEU A 22 -13.88 5.19 -7.84
CA LEU A 22 -14.79 5.51 -6.74
C LEU A 22 -14.51 4.60 -5.53
N THR A 23 -14.49 5.18 -4.34
CA THR A 23 -14.37 4.39 -3.11
C THR A 23 -15.59 3.50 -2.90
N GLU A 24 -15.36 2.29 -2.43
CA GLU A 24 -16.38 1.38 -1.92
C GLU A 24 -16.28 1.34 -0.40
N GLY A 25 -17.27 1.89 0.27
CA GLY A 25 -17.21 2.08 1.72
C GLY A 25 -16.52 3.38 2.14
N ALA A 26 -16.40 3.59 3.43
CA ALA A 26 -15.90 4.82 4.04
C ALA A 26 -14.60 4.60 4.84
N SER A 27 -13.76 3.66 4.41
CA SER A 27 -12.50 3.33 5.11
C SER A 27 -11.24 3.63 4.29
N VAL A 28 -11.38 4.06 3.05
CA VAL A 28 -10.24 4.38 2.16
C VAL A 28 -9.63 5.72 2.55
N LYS A 29 -8.31 5.72 2.80
CA LYS A 29 -7.53 6.91 3.16
C LYS A 29 -6.36 7.09 2.20
N PRO A 30 -5.83 8.32 2.07
CA PRO A 30 -4.56 8.52 1.39
C PRO A 30 -3.43 7.66 1.99
N GLY A 31 -2.58 7.13 1.13
CA GLY A 31 -1.44 6.30 1.54
C GLY A 31 -1.77 4.83 1.79
N LEU A 32 -3.03 4.43 1.67
CA LEU A 32 -3.43 3.03 1.74
C LEU A 32 -3.52 2.43 0.33
N PHE A 33 -3.24 1.14 0.25
CA PHE A 33 -3.33 0.37 -0.99
C PHE A 33 -4.75 -0.14 -1.21
N VAL A 34 -5.16 -0.15 -2.47
CA VAL A 34 -6.51 -0.54 -2.86
C VAL A 34 -6.48 -1.65 -3.89
N LYS A 35 -7.56 -2.41 -3.94
CA LYS A 35 -7.87 -3.41 -4.94
C LYS A 35 -9.20 -3.07 -5.60
N LYS A 36 -9.52 -3.77 -6.70
CA LYS A 36 -10.84 -3.68 -7.33
C LYS A 36 -11.94 -3.97 -6.29
N GLY A 37 -12.95 -3.12 -6.27
CA GLY A 37 -14.17 -3.34 -5.50
C GLY A 37 -15.16 -4.26 -6.24
N SER A 38 -16.44 -4.15 -5.90
CA SER A 38 -17.48 -4.96 -6.55
C SER A 38 -17.71 -4.57 -8.02
N GLY A 39 -17.51 -3.29 -8.37
CA GLY A 39 -17.56 -2.80 -9.74
C GLY A 39 -16.18 -2.49 -10.31
N ASP A 40 -16.06 -2.41 -11.65
CA ASP A 40 -14.78 -2.15 -12.32
C ASP A 40 -14.21 -0.75 -12.05
N HIS A 41 -15.08 0.20 -11.70
CA HIS A 41 -14.68 1.57 -11.38
C HIS A 41 -14.67 1.85 -9.88
N GLN A 42 -14.74 0.81 -9.06
CA GLN A 42 -14.74 0.91 -7.60
C GLN A 42 -13.50 0.29 -6.99
N VAL A 43 -13.06 0.86 -5.88
CA VAL A 43 -11.90 0.37 -5.12
C VAL A 43 -12.24 0.23 -3.64
N GLY A 44 -11.74 -0.85 -3.05
CA GLY A 44 -11.73 -1.07 -1.62
C GLY A 44 -10.30 -1.28 -1.12
N LEU A 45 -10.13 -1.34 0.18
CA LEU A 45 -8.82 -1.59 0.77
C LEU A 45 -8.27 -2.95 0.37
N ALA A 46 -6.98 -3.00 0.05
CA ALA A 46 -6.28 -4.26 -0.17
C ALA A 46 -6.24 -5.07 1.15
N GLY A 47 -6.36 -6.38 1.02
CA GLY A 47 -6.30 -7.30 2.15
C GLY A 47 -4.90 -7.81 2.44
N ASP A 48 -4.79 -8.64 3.46
CA ASP A 48 -3.54 -9.30 3.81
C ASP A 48 -3.04 -10.19 2.66
N LYS A 49 -1.79 -10.01 2.28
CA LYS A 49 -1.15 -10.73 1.17
C LYS A 49 -1.92 -10.63 -0.15
N ALA A 50 -2.55 -9.50 -0.39
CA ALA A 50 -3.31 -9.28 -1.63
C ALA A 50 -2.38 -9.33 -2.85
N ARG A 51 -2.83 -10.02 -3.89
CA ARG A 51 -2.10 -10.20 -5.16
C ARG A 51 -2.59 -9.27 -6.27
N ASN A 52 -3.72 -8.63 -6.06
CA ASN A 52 -4.41 -7.81 -7.05
C ASN A 52 -4.46 -6.34 -6.64
N VAL A 53 -3.37 -5.86 -6.07
CA VAL A 53 -3.25 -4.46 -5.66
C VAL A 53 -3.19 -3.57 -6.90
N LEU A 54 -4.07 -2.57 -6.97
CA LEU A 54 -4.12 -1.62 -8.08
C LEU A 54 -3.15 -0.46 -7.93
N GLY A 55 -2.93 -0.02 -6.71
CA GLY A 55 -2.05 1.11 -6.42
C GLY A 55 -2.34 1.71 -5.05
N VAL A 56 -1.78 2.89 -4.84
CA VAL A 56 -1.93 3.67 -3.59
C VAL A 56 -2.83 4.86 -3.82
N VAL A 57 -3.66 5.19 -2.83
CA VAL A 57 -4.58 6.32 -2.90
C VAL A 57 -3.85 7.63 -2.66
N ASP A 58 -4.03 8.59 -3.56
CA ASP A 58 -3.46 9.92 -3.47
C ASP A 58 -4.23 10.80 -2.48
N TYR A 59 -3.56 11.89 -2.07
CA TYR A 59 -4.12 12.93 -1.22
C TYR A 59 -5.06 13.85 -2.00
N ASP A 60 -6.18 14.19 -1.39
CA ASP A 60 -7.10 15.20 -1.89
C ASP A 60 -7.11 16.38 -0.89
N ALA A 61 -6.66 17.55 -1.33
CA ALA A 61 -6.51 18.73 -0.48
C ALA A 61 -7.83 19.25 0.13
N ARG A 62 -8.98 18.77 -0.36
CA ARG A 62 -10.29 19.12 0.20
C ARG A 62 -10.60 18.41 1.51
N TYR A 63 -9.80 17.39 1.87
CA TYR A 63 -9.98 16.58 3.08
C TYR A 63 -8.68 16.51 3.87
N PRO A 64 -8.73 16.43 5.21
CA PRO A 64 -7.53 16.14 5.99
C PRO A 64 -6.89 14.82 5.58
N ILE A 65 -5.55 14.78 5.48
CA ILE A 65 -4.82 13.59 5.00
C ILE A 65 -5.02 12.36 5.90
N ALA A 66 -5.36 12.57 7.16
CA ALA A 66 -5.60 11.48 8.12
C ALA A 66 -7.01 10.90 8.05
N ASP A 67 -7.92 11.54 7.32
CA ASP A 67 -9.32 11.16 7.29
C ASP A 67 -9.64 10.20 6.14
N ALA A 68 -10.62 9.34 6.37
CA ALA A 68 -11.15 8.49 5.32
C ALA A 68 -12.07 9.29 4.38
N PHE A 69 -12.05 8.91 3.10
CA PHE A 69 -12.99 9.45 2.13
C PHE A 69 -14.40 8.88 2.33
N PRO A 70 -15.44 9.67 2.00
CA PRO A 70 -16.80 9.12 1.96
C PRO A 70 -16.94 7.95 0.99
N ASP A 71 -18.01 7.18 1.14
CA ASP A 71 -18.38 6.17 0.15
C ASP A 71 -18.67 6.81 -1.22
N LYS A 72 -18.31 6.13 -2.29
CA LYS A 72 -18.46 6.58 -3.69
C LYS A 72 -17.77 7.93 -3.98
N HIS A 73 -16.70 8.22 -3.27
CA HIS A 73 -15.90 9.41 -3.52
C HIS A 73 -14.85 9.14 -4.59
N PRO A 74 -14.67 10.04 -5.59
CA PRO A 74 -13.61 9.90 -6.57
C PRO A 74 -12.23 10.04 -5.90
N VAL A 75 -11.37 9.04 -6.12
CA VAL A 75 -9.99 9.05 -5.63
C VAL A 75 -9.03 8.78 -6.78
N ARG A 76 -7.85 9.37 -6.73
CA ARG A 76 -6.76 9.04 -7.64
C ARG A 76 -5.97 7.89 -7.07
N VAL A 77 -5.82 6.84 -7.86
CA VAL A 77 -4.98 5.69 -7.53
C VAL A 77 -3.68 5.82 -8.32
N LEU A 78 -2.56 5.89 -7.59
CA LEU A 78 -1.24 6.07 -8.17
C LEU A 78 -0.53 4.73 -8.31
N LYS A 79 0.12 4.54 -9.44
CA LYS A 79 0.94 3.36 -9.73
C LYS A 79 2.12 3.74 -10.64
N GLY A 80 3.04 2.80 -10.84
CA GLY A 80 4.22 3.00 -11.64
C GLY A 80 5.48 3.07 -10.79
N ASN A 81 6.61 3.39 -11.41
CA ASN A 81 7.89 3.51 -10.71
C ASN A 81 7.99 4.88 -10.01
N ILE A 82 7.37 5.00 -8.87
CA ILE A 82 7.26 6.25 -8.10
C ILE A 82 7.62 5.99 -6.64
N VAL A 83 7.99 7.06 -5.93
CA VAL A 83 8.17 7.03 -4.46
C VAL A 83 6.97 7.71 -3.82
N VAL A 84 6.35 7.01 -2.88
CA VAL A 84 5.13 7.43 -2.20
C VAL A 84 5.24 7.26 -0.69
N VAL A 85 4.42 7.98 0.05
CA VAL A 85 4.24 7.79 1.49
C VAL A 85 3.07 6.84 1.71
N CYS A 86 3.34 5.73 2.39
CA CYS A 86 2.36 4.70 2.70
C CYS A 86 2.28 4.47 4.21
N THR A 87 1.42 3.57 4.63
CA THR A 87 1.28 3.18 6.03
C THR A 87 1.87 1.79 6.24
N LEU A 88 2.88 1.71 7.11
CA LEU A 88 3.46 0.46 7.57
C LEU A 88 2.65 -0.08 8.75
N LYS A 89 2.24 -1.33 8.66
CA LYS A 89 1.45 -2.01 9.69
C LYS A 89 2.16 -2.01 11.05
N SER A 90 1.38 -1.88 12.12
CA SER A 90 1.87 -2.05 13.50
C SER A 90 2.56 -3.41 13.68
N GLY A 91 3.63 -3.42 14.43
CA GLY A 91 4.42 -4.62 14.71
C GLY A 91 5.53 -4.89 13.70
N GLN A 92 5.66 -4.07 12.67
CA GLN A 92 6.73 -4.19 11.66
C GLN A 92 7.94 -3.35 12.04
N ASN A 93 9.13 -3.88 11.79
CA ASN A 93 10.38 -3.16 11.89
C ASN A 93 11.18 -3.46 10.62
N VAL A 94 11.22 -2.52 9.69
CA VAL A 94 11.80 -2.71 8.37
C VAL A 94 13.02 -1.84 8.15
N ALA A 95 14.00 -2.39 7.45
CA ALA A 95 15.18 -1.66 7.01
C ALA A 95 14.97 -1.08 5.61
N LYS A 96 15.69 -0.02 5.28
CA LYS A 96 15.73 0.50 3.91
C LYS A 96 16.12 -0.63 2.94
N GLY A 97 15.39 -0.74 1.85
CA GLY A 97 15.57 -1.79 0.84
C GLY A 97 14.73 -3.05 1.08
N ALA A 98 14.04 -3.15 2.21
CA ALA A 98 13.15 -4.29 2.48
C ALA A 98 12.04 -4.40 1.43
N ARG A 99 11.69 -5.62 1.06
CA ARG A 99 10.59 -5.91 0.14
C ARG A 99 9.28 -5.90 0.91
N LEU A 100 8.30 -5.20 0.38
CA LEU A 100 7.02 -4.97 1.04
C LEU A 100 5.86 -5.55 0.22
N MET A 101 4.86 -6.06 0.94
CA MET A 101 3.60 -6.55 0.38
C MET A 101 2.42 -5.94 1.12
N ALA A 102 1.22 -6.08 0.55
CA ALA A 102 0.02 -5.62 1.21
C ALA A 102 -0.24 -6.38 2.53
N ALA A 103 -0.67 -5.65 3.52
CA ALA A 103 -1.21 -6.15 4.77
C ALA A 103 -2.72 -5.86 4.83
N ALA A 104 -3.37 -6.29 5.90
CA ALA A 104 -4.76 -5.96 6.13
C ALA A 104 -5.00 -4.45 6.13
N ASN A 105 -6.19 -4.03 5.70
CA ASN A 105 -6.63 -2.63 5.65
C ASN A 105 -5.78 -1.72 4.75
N GLY A 106 -5.19 -2.26 3.70
CA GLY A 106 -4.38 -1.48 2.75
C GLY A 106 -3.04 -1.01 3.28
N GLU A 107 -2.61 -1.45 4.45
CA GLU A 107 -1.29 -1.20 5.00
C GLU A 107 -0.23 -2.07 4.32
N LEU A 108 1.03 -1.87 4.69
CA LEU A 108 2.15 -2.65 4.20
C LEU A 108 2.80 -3.48 5.31
N GLN A 109 3.41 -4.59 4.90
CA GLN A 109 4.25 -5.44 5.76
C GLN A 109 5.43 -5.96 4.96
N GLU A 110 6.48 -6.38 5.66
CA GLU A 110 7.66 -6.96 5.03
C GLU A 110 7.34 -8.37 4.50
N ILE A 111 7.87 -8.66 3.30
CA ILE A 111 7.85 -10.03 2.77
C ILE A 111 8.92 -10.82 3.52
N MET A 112 8.47 -11.64 4.46
CA MET A 112 9.33 -12.57 5.18
C MET A 112 9.62 -13.80 4.32
N THR A 113 10.65 -14.56 4.70
CA THR A 113 10.93 -15.86 4.08
C THR A 113 9.66 -16.71 4.08
N GLN A 114 9.25 -17.16 2.91
CA GLN A 114 8.08 -18.04 2.84
C GLN A 114 8.40 -19.38 3.48
N VAL A 115 7.69 -19.70 4.55
CA VAL A 115 7.65 -21.05 5.06
C VAL A 115 6.70 -21.81 4.15
N VAL A 116 7.23 -22.78 3.42
CA VAL A 116 6.40 -23.68 2.61
C VAL A 116 5.79 -24.69 3.57
N ASP A 117 4.50 -24.54 3.85
CA ASP A 117 3.76 -25.50 4.63
C ASP A 117 3.16 -26.55 3.71
N GLU A 118 3.66 -27.76 3.81
CA GLU A 118 3.20 -28.89 3.00
C GLU A 118 1.87 -29.47 3.50
N SER A 119 1.42 -29.15 4.69
CA SER A 119 0.17 -29.64 5.31
C SER A 119 -0.20 -31.12 4.98
N GLY A 120 0.80 -31.95 4.69
CA GLY A 120 0.64 -33.38 4.43
C GLY A 120 0.00 -33.72 3.07
N THR A 121 -0.21 -32.78 2.18
CA THR A 121 -0.90 -33.02 0.89
C THR A 121 0.04 -33.13 -0.30
N GLY A 122 1.33 -32.80 -0.15
CA GLY A 122 2.29 -32.75 -1.25
C GLY A 122 2.06 -31.58 -2.21
N SER A 123 1.18 -30.63 -1.85
CA SER A 123 0.87 -29.46 -2.64
C SER A 123 1.40 -28.19 -1.97
N TYR A 124 2.00 -27.32 -2.79
CA TYR A 124 2.52 -26.02 -2.33
C TYR A 124 1.82 -24.91 -3.06
N THR A 125 1.50 -23.83 -2.34
CA THR A 125 1.06 -22.59 -2.96
C THR A 125 2.18 -21.56 -2.87
N LEU A 126 2.72 -21.17 -4.02
CA LEU A 126 3.75 -20.14 -4.11
C LEU A 126 3.14 -18.87 -4.66
N TYR A 127 3.38 -17.76 -3.97
CA TYR A 127 2.91 -16.43 -4.37
C TYR A 127 4.12 -15.61 -4.84
N PHE A 128 4.26 -15.44 -6.15
CA PHE A 128 5.37 -14.70 -6.74
C PHE A 128 5.07 -13.22 -6.94
N ASP A 129 3.83 -12.82 -6.87
CA ASP A 129 3.31 -11.51 -7.22
C ASP A 129 2.82 -10.69 -6.01
N LEU A 130 3.42 -10.95 -4.85
CA LEU A 130 3.08 -10.20 -3.63
C LEU A 130 3.79 -8.85 -3.51
N LEU A 131 4.92 -8.71 -4.22
CA LEU A 131 5.76 -7.51 -4.09
C LEU A 131 5.03 -6.27 -4.59
N VAL A 132 4.87 -5.30 -3.70
CA VAL A 132 4.28 -3.99 -4.00
C VAL A 132 5.37 -2.94 -4.20
N GLY A 133 6.43 -3.01 -3.41
CA GLY A 133 7.52 -2.05 -3.49
C GLY A 133 8.65 -2.34 -2.52
N TYR A 134 9.60 -1.42 -2.49
CA TYR A 134 10.77 -1.46 -1.63
C TYR A 134 10.77 -0.28 -0.66
N ALA A 135 11.11 -0.52 0.59
CA ALA A 135 11.27 0.54 1.59
C ALA A 135 12.40 1.50 1.19
N GLU A 136 12.11 2.78 1.11
CA GLU A 136 13.12 3.83 0.85
C GLU A 136 13.73 4.40 2.13
N GLU A 137 13.24 3.98 3.27
CA GLU A 137 13.76 4.35 4.59
C GLU A 137 13.59 3.19 5.57
N SER A 138 14.34 3.23 6.66
CA SER A 138 14.15 2.30 7.77
C SER A 138 13.10 2.87 8.72
N VAL A 139 12.11 2.06 9.11
CA VAL A 139 11.02 2.47 10.01
C VAL A 139 10.75 1.36 11.01
N ASP A 140 10.73 1.73 12.29
CA ASP A 140 10.31 0.86 13.38
C ASP A 140 8.86 1.20 13.77
N ALA A 141 7.93 0.35 13.37
CA ALA A 141 6.51 0.44 13.69
C ALA A 141 6.09 -0.57 14.77
N SER A 142 7.02 -1.07 15.57
CA SER A 142 6.74 -2.07 16.62
C SER A 142 5.75 -1.55 17.68
N GLY A 143 5.75 -0.25 17.93
CA GLY A 143 4.83 0.40 18.87
C GLY A 143 3.51 0.91 18.28
N GLY A 144 3.29 0.75 16.99
CA GLY A 144 2.09 1.22 16.29
C GLY A 144 2.37 1.49 14.82
N ALA A 145 1.32 1.55 13.99
CA ALA A 145 1.44 1.86 12.58
C ALA A 145 2.13 3.21 12.35
N LYS A 146 3.01 3.28 11.35
CA LYS A 146 3.75 4.51 10.98
C LYS A 146 3.77 4.72 9.48
N SER A 147 3.98 5.96 9.08
CA SER A 147 4.21 6.29 7.67
C SER A 147 5.60 5.84 7.23
N ILE A 148 5.71 5.39 5.98
CA ILE A 148 6.96 4.94 5.37
C ILE A 148 7.02 5.38 3.90
N MET A 149 8.19 5.83 3.46
CA MET A 149 8.43 6.05 2.03
C MET A 149 8.73 4.73 1.33
N VAL A 150 8.06 4.50 0.23
CA VAL A 150 8.14 3.25 -0.55
C VAL A 150 8.30 3.57 -2.03
N ARG A 151 9.22 2.90 -2.69
CA ARG A 151 9.32 2.90 -4.15
C ARG A 151 8.44 1.78 -4.68
N LEU A 152 7.41 2.14 -5.41
CA LEU A 152 6.47 1.16 -5.99
C LEU A 152 7.10 0.44 -7.19
N VAL A 153 6.65 -0.79 -7.40
CA VAL A 153 6.98 -1.61 -8.58
C VAL A 153 5.72 -2.14 -9.29
N ILE A 154 4.58 -1.70 -8.84
CA ILE A 154 3.28 -2.06 -9.42
C ILE A 154 2.75 -0.97 -10.34
#